data_54d1e02e04e78bfa44c966bcf2a9e81d
#
_entry.id   54d1e02e04e78bfa44c966bcf2a9e81d
#
_cell.length_a   1.000
_cell.length_b   1.000
_cell.length_c   1.000
_cell.angle_alpha   90.00
_cell.angle_beta   90.00
_cell.angle_gamma   90.00
#
_symmetry.space_group_name_H-M   'P 1'
#
loop_
_entity.id
_entity.type
_entity.pdbx_description
1 polymer ?
#
loop_
_entity_poly.entity_id
_entity_poly.type
_entity_poly.pdbx_seq_one_letter_code
_entity_poly.pdbx_strand_id
1 'polypeptide(L)'
;HKITRQLFGEGETGMEQGMETGTKPIYTWDAKPSRRNLTAADIRACKGVRKLTQTTANTVEEAAAAADAGIDMLICGAANVGLVRQGAPHHFLTAALTIPDYPTDEDILRGALTALKQGADSVMTARRLAVVEMLANEDIPVMGHLGLVPRKSTWRGGLRAVGRTADEALALMQDFRDLENAGAFSVEAEVIPADVLAAISPRTGLITMSLGSGPGGDVMYLFQNDICGENPLPRHSRAFGNLAALTDQMAAERRAALSAFREASLDGSFPGPAENAKIPATELDAFLAALEKKS
;
A
#
# COMPACT_ATOMS: atom_id res chain seq x y z
N HIS A 1 -15.57 -39.09 4.83
CA HIS A 1 -14.39 -39.76 5.44
C HIS A 1 -13.23 -40.09 4.48
N LYS A 2 -13.37 -39.86 3.15
CA LYS A 2 -12.28 -40.08 2.16
C LYS A 2 -11.58 -38.79 1.73
N ILE A 3 -12.19 -37.64 1.92
CA ILE A 3 -11.62 -36.34 1.51
C ILE A 3 -10.60 -35.80 2.54
N THR A 4 -10.76 -36.15 3.82
CA THR A 4 -9.89 -35.68 4.91
C THR A 4 -8.49 -36.33 4.91
N ARG A 5 -8.32 -37.50 4.28
CA ARG A 5 -7.02 -38.21 4.21
C ARG A 5 -6.11 -37.74 3.07
N GLN A 6 -6.61 -36.97 2.11
CA GLN A 6 -5.81 -36.44 1.01
C GLN A 6 -5.16 -35.08 1.32
N LEU A 7 -5.56 -34.43 2.42
CA LEU A 7 -5.03 -33.16 2.85
C LEU A 7 -3.84 -33.24 3.84
N PHE A 8 -3.61 -34.43 4.40
CA PHE A 8 -2.48 -34.66 5.32
C PHE A 8 -1.72 -35.92 4.87
N GLY A 9 -1.01 -35.82 3.75
CA GLY A 9 -0.09 -36.84 3.30
C GLY A 9 0.99 -37.08 4.35
N GLU A 10 1.11 -38.36 4.81
CA GLU A 10 2.22 -38.80 5.63
C GLU A 10 3.51 -38.75 4.80
N GLY A 11 4.52 -38.06 5.36
CA GLY A 11 5.92 -38.38 5.14
C GLY A 11 6.58 -37.69 3.95
N GLU A 12 7.29 -36.63 4.26
CA GLU A 12 8.68 -36.54 3.86
C GLU A 12 9.43 -35.59 4.82
N THR A 13 10.28 -36.21 5.65
CA THR A 13 11.35 -35.58 6.40
C THR A 13 12.39 -35.09 5.39
N GLY A 14 12.33 -33.85 5.05
CA GLY A 14 13.35 -33.13 4.29
C GLY A 14 13.46 -31.75 4.91
N MET A 15 14.33 -31.62 5.93
CA MET A 15 14.68 -30.35 6.55
C MET A 15 15.47 -29.52 5.56
N GLU A 16 14.85 -28.49 4.99
CA GLU A 16 15.52 -27.21 4.78
C GLU A 16 14.79 -26.16 5.60
N GLN A 17 15.11 -26.15 6.89
CA GLN A 17 14.78 -25.04 7.78
C GLN A 17 15.76 -23.90 7.53
N GLY A 18 15.53 -23.09 6.49
CA GLY A 18 15.89 -21.70 6.53
C GLY A 18 14.93 -21.03 7.50
N MET A 19 15.43 -20.57 8.63
CA MET A 19 14.67 -19.89 9.69
C MET A 19 14.07 -18.59 9.15
N GLU A 20 12.88 -18.60 8.53
CA GLU A 20 11.97 -17.47 8.47
C GLU A 20 11.22 -17.39 9.80
N THR A 21 11.91 -16.87 10.82
CA THR A 21 11.35 -16.63 12.14
C THR A 21 10.25 -15.57 12.03
N GLY A 22 9.00 -15.95 12.27
CA GLY A 22 7.90 -15.04 12.52
C GLY A 22 6.71 -15.09 11.56
N THR A 23 6.70 -15.90 10.49
CA THR A 23 5.54 -16.01 9.59
C THR A 23 4.72 -17.26 9.85
N LYS A 24 3.39 -17.18 9.62
CA LYS A 24 2.44 -18.29 9.78
C LYS A 24 2.00 -18.84 8.42
N PRO A 25 1.86 -20.17 8.27
CA PRO A 25 1.31 -20.76 7.07
C PRO A 25 -0.19 -20.45 6.97
N ILE A 26 -0.63 -20.07 5.79
CA ILE A 26 -2.03 -19.83 5.42
C ILE A 26 -2.33 -20.45 4.04
N TYR A 27 -3.60 -20.47 3.67
CA TYR A 27 -4.03 -20.60 2.28
C TYR A 27 -4.57 -19.26 1.79
N THR A 28 -4.20 -18.89 0.58
CA THR A 28 -4.77 -17.72 -0.12
C THR A 28 -6.22 -18.01 -0.54
N TRP A 29 -6.93 -16.99 -1.00
CA TRP A 29 -8.32 -17.12 -1.45
C TRP A 29 -8.49 -18.05 -2.70
N ASP A 30 -7.42 -18.27 -3.46
CA ASP A 30 -7.38 -19.25 -4.55
C ASP A 30 -6.75 -20.59 -4.11
N ALA A 31 -6.79 -20.87 -2.81
CA ALA A 31 -6.36 -22.12 -2.17
C ALA A 31 -4.89 -22.48 -2.39
N LYS A 32 -4.00 -21.51 -2.59
CA LYS A 32 -2.56 -21.74 -2.68
C LYS A 32 -1.89 -21.61 -1.31
N PRO A 33 -0.93 -22.47 -0.96
CA PRO A 33 -0.12 -22.31 0.23
C PRO A 33 0.63 -20.98 0.20
N SER A 34 0.64 -20.25 1.32
CA SER A 34 1.35 -18.99 1.49
C SER A 34 1.73 -18.78 2.95
N ARG A 35 2.38 -17.67 3.26
CA ARG A 35 2.76 -17.30 4.63
C ARG A 35 2.43 -15.84 4.90
N ARG A 36 2.12 -15.52 6.18
CA ARG A 36 1.87 -14.14 6.62
C ARG A 36 2.57 -13.86 7.94
N ASN A 37 3.05 -12.61 8.09
CA ASN A 37 3.57 -12.09 9.36
C ASN A 37 2.45 -11.99 10.41
N LEU A 38 1.27 -11.53 9.97
CA LEU A 38 0.06 -11.40 10.78
C LEU A 38 -1.14 -11.96 10.02
N THR A 39 -2.05 -12.58 10.77
CA THR A 39 -3.41 -12.92 10.30
C THR A 39 -4.43 -11.96 10.91
N ALA A 40 -5.66 -11.96 10.42
CA ALA A 40 -6.75 -11.19 11.00
C ALA A 40 -6.97 -11.54 12.51
N ALA A 41 -6.76 -12.81 12.87
CA ALA A 41 -6.83 -13.26 14.27
C ALA A 41 -5.71 -12.65 15.13
N ASP A 42 -4.49 -12.54 14.59
CA ASP A 42 -3.36 -11.91 15.31
C ASP A 42 -3.60 -10.42 15.52
N ILE A 43 -4.11 -9.74 14.50
CA ILE A 43 -4.43 -8.32 14.57
C ILE A 43 -5.51 -8.08 15.63
N ARG A 44 -6.57 -8.91 15.65
CA ARG A 44 -7.60 -8.85 16.71
C ARG A 44 -7.00 -9.08 18.09
N ALA A 45 -6.08 -10.04 18.25
CA ALA A 45 -5.44 -10.32 19.53
C ALA A 45 -4.50 -9.18 19.99
N CYS A 46 -4.06 -8.31 19.12
CA CYS A 46 -3.27 -7.12 19.48
C CYS A 46 -4.11 -5.97 20.06
N LYS A 47 -5.45 -5.99 19.89
CA LYS A 47 -6.32 -4.93 20.37
C LYS A 47 -6.20 -4.69 21.86
N GLY A 48 -5.86 -3.45 22.23
CA GLY A 48 -5.63 -3.08 23.64
C GLY A 48 -4.38 -3.69 24.30
N VAL A 49 -3.61 -4.51 23.59
CA VAL A 49 -2.41 -5.20 24.11
C VAL A 49 -1.13 -4.54 23.58
N ARG A 50 -1.01 -4.37 22.28
CA ARG A 50 0.11 -3.67 21.64
C ARG A 50 -0.34 -2.87 20.44
N LYS A 51 0.37 -1.79 20.15
CA LYS A 51 0.16 -1.00 18.94
C LYS A 51 0.77 -1.72 17.72
N LEU A 52 0.09 -1.59 16.60
CA LEU A 52 0.60 -1.97 15.30
C LEU A 52 0.83 -0.72 14.45
N THR A 53 1.57 -0.88 13.37
CA THR A 53 1.84 0.16 12.39
C THR A 53 1.32 -0.23 11.00
N GLN A 54 0.79 0.75 10.25
CA GLN A 54 0.35 0.57 8.88
C GLN A 54 0.82 1.74 8.02
N THR A 55 1.17 1.45 6.78
CA THR A 55 1.42 2.48 5.77
C THR A 55 0.88 2.08 4.41
N THR A 56 0.76 3.05 3.50
CA THR A 56 0.47 2.77 2.08
C THR A 56 1.72 2.24 1.37
N ALA A 57 1.50 1.39 0.36
CA ALA A 57 2.51 1.04 -0.64
C ALA A 57 1.80 0.72 -1.96
N ASN A 58 2.30 1.20 -3.08
CA ASN A 58 1.69 0.99 -4.40
C ASN A 58 2.70 0.50 -5.44
N THR A 59 3.97 0.43 -5.09
CA THR A 59 5.06 -0.11 -5.92
C THR A 59 5.79 -1.23 -5.18
N VAL A 60 6.63 -1.96 -5.91
CA VAL A 60 7.49 -3.02 -5.35
C VAL A 60 8.49 -2.42 -4.35
N GLU A 61 9.09 -1.28 -4.69
CA GLU A 61 10.09 -0.59 -3.88
C GLU A 61 9.50 -0.05 -2.58
N GLU A 62 8.33 0.60 -2.65
CA GLU A 62 7.62 1.08 -1.46
C GLU A 62 7.26 -0.05 -0.51
N ALA A 63 6.79 -1.18 -1.06
CA ALA A 63 6.43 -2.34 -0.26
C ALA A 63 7.66 -2.99 0.39
N ALA A 64 8.76 -3.13 -0.35
CA ALA A 64 10.01 -3.67 0.17
C ALA A 64 10.58 -2.77 1.28
N ALA A 65 10.62 -1.45 1.06
CA ALA A 65 11.11 -0.50 2.06
C ALA A 65 10.28 -0.54 3.35
N ALA A 66 8.95 -0.65 3.25
CA ALA A 66 8.08 -0.78 4.42
C ALA A 66 8.31 -2.11 5.16
N ALA A 67 8.52 -3.21 4.41
CA ALA A 67 8.82 -4.52 4.97
C ALA A 67 10.16 -4.53 5.70
N ASP A 68 11.20 -3.99 5.10
CA ASP A 68 12.54 -3.89 5.68
C ASP A 68 12.58 -2.98 6.92
N ALA A 69 11.74 -1.93 6.93
CA ALA A 69 11.57 -1.04 8.07
C ALA A 69 10.77 -1.67 9.24
N GLY A 70 10.19 -2.86 9.04
CA GLY A 70 9.43 -3.56 10.08
C GLY A 70 8.03 -2.99 10.31
N ILE A 71 7.43 -2.33 9.31
CA ILE A 71 6.01 -1.94 9.34
C ILE A 71 5.15 -3.21 9.41
N ASP A 72 4.16 -3.25 10.30
CA ASP A 72 3.37 -4.46 10.56
C ASP A 72 2.39 -4.81 9.42
N MET A 73 1.75 -3.80 8.82
CA MET A 73 0.65 -3.96 7.85
C MET A 73 0.77 -2.98 6.69
N LEU A 74 0.27 -3.37 5.52
CA LEU A 74 0.25 -2.54 4.33
C LEU A 74 -1.17 -2.36 3.79
N ILE A 75 -1.38 -1.21 3.13
CA ILE A 75 -2.59 -0.94 2.35
C ILE A 75 -2.19 -0.37 0.99
N CYS A 76 -2.87 -0.81 -0.07
CA CYS A 76 -2.64 -0.31 -1.44
C CYS A 76 -3.96 -0.12 -2.18
N GLY A 77 -3.92 0.59 -3.31
CA GLY A 77 -5.01 0.51 -4.28
C GLY A 77 -5.19 -0.92 -4.78
N ALA A 78 -6.43 -1.37 -4.97
CA ALA A 78 -6.72 -2.76 -5.35
C ALA A 78 -6.00 -3.21 -6.63
N ALA A 79 -5.75 -2.31 -7.57
CA ALA A 79 -4.99 -2.59 -8.79
C ALA A 79 -3.51 -2.92 -8.54
N ASN A 80 -2.94 -2.51 -7.41
CA ASN A 80 -1.52 -2.63 -7.10
C ASN A 80 -1.17 -3.83 -6.21
N VAL A 81 -2.15 -4.65 -5.81
CA VAL A 81 -1.95 -5.80 -4.91
C VAL A 81 -0.81 -6.70 -5.39
N GLY A 82 -0.78 -7.03 -6.68
CA GLY A 82 0.26 -7.89 -7.25
C GLY A 82 1.68 -7.29 -7.16
N LEU A 83 1.81 -5.97 -7.32
CA LEU A 83 3.10 -5.26 -7.17
C LEU A 83 3.54 -5.24 -5.70
N VAL A 84 2.64 -4.90 -4.79
CA VAL A 84 2.94 -4.86 -3.35
C VAL A 84 3.33 -6.25 -2.83
N ARG A 85 2.70 -7.33 -3.33
CA ARG A 85 3.06 -8.72 -2.99
C ARG A 85 4.46 -9.10 -3.42
N GLN A 86 4.98 -8.54 -4.52
CA GLN A 86 6.36 -8.78 -4.94
C GLN A 86 7.37 -8.17 -3.96
N GLY A 87 7.12 -6.96 -3.45
CA GLY A 87 8.00 -6.28 -2.50
C GLY A 87 7.82 -6.77 -1.05
N ALA A 88 6.59 -7.15 -0.66
CA ALA A 88 6.24 -7.56 0.69
C ALA A 88 5.41 -8.85 0.68
N PRO A 89 6.01 -10.02 0.38
CA PRO A 89 5.29 -11.26 0.13
C PRO A 89 4.51 -11.79 1.35
N HIS A 90 4.92 -11.43 2.56
CA HIS A 90 4.39 -12.00 3.79
C HIS A 90 3.58 -11.01 4.66
N HIS A 91 3.48 -9.73 4.30
CA HIS A 91 2.76 -8.74 5.08
C HIS A 91 1.25 -8.89 4.95
N PHE A 92 0.51 -8.61 6.05
CA PHE A 92 -0.94 -8.44 5.98
C PHE A 92 -1.25 -7.24 5.09
N LEU A 93 -2.00 -7.48 4.01
CA LEU A 93 -2.26 -6.49 2.96
C LEU A 93 -3.75 -6.21 2.80
N THR A 94 -4.14 -4.96 2.93
CA THR A 94 -5.47 -4.44 2.65
C THR A 94 -5.54 -3.83 1.26
N ALA A 95 -6.54 -4.20 0.46
CA ALA A 95 -6.80 -3.62 -0.86
C ALA A 95 -7.89 -2.56 -0.79
N ALA A 96 -7.58 -1.31 -1.11
CA ALA A 96 -8.56 -0.22 -1.14
C ALA A 96 -9.38 -0.25 -2.44
N LEU A 97 -10.71 -0.38 -2.30
CA LEU A 97 -11.67 -0.36 -3.38
C LEU A 97 -12.27 1.04 -3.52
N THR A 98 -11.67 1.86 -4.36
CA THR A 98 -12.09 3.25 -4.55
C THR A 98 -13.44 3.33 -5.27
N ILE A 99 -14.32 4.25 -4.83
CA ILE A 99 -15.71 4.31 -5.33
C ILE A 99 -15.81 4.59 -6.82
N PRO A 100 -15.01 5.49 -7.43
CA PRO A 100 -15.09 5.72 -8.87
C PRO A 100 -14.79 4.49 -9.73
N ASP A 101 -13.90 3.61 -9.26
CA ASP A 101 -13.47 2.42 -10.02
C ASP A 101 -14.45 1.24 -9.88
N TYR A 102 -15.27 1.26 -8.80
CA TYR A 102 -16.24 0.21 -8.48
C TYR A 102 -17.62 0.82 -8.21
N PRO A 103 -18.35 1.28 -9.27
CA PRO A 103 -19.56 2.08 -9.09
C PRO A 103 -20.78 1.30 -8.57
N THR A 104 -20.91 0.03 -8.91
CA THR A 104 -22.03 -0.82 -8.48
C THR A 104 -21.64 -1.79 -7.36
N ASP A 105 -22.61 -2.46 -6.76
CA ASP A 105 -22.36 -3.46 -5.72
C ASP A 105 -21.71 -4.73 -6.32
N GLU A 106 -22.07 -5.07 -7.55
CA GLU A 106 -21.43 -6.19 -8.26
C GLU A 106 -19.97 -5.87 -8.60
N ASP A 107 -19.66 -4.62 -8.99
CA ASP A 107 -18.27 -4.21 -9.26
C ASP A 107 -17.42 -4.28 -8.00
N ILE A 108 -17.93 -3.82 -6.87
CA ILE A 108 -17.24 -3.91 -5.56
C ILE A 108 -16.95 -5.37 -5.20
N LEU A 109 -17.92 -6.27 -5.32
CA LEU A 109 -17.72 -7.68 -5.00
C LEU A 109 -16.70 -8.31 -5.95
N ARG A 110 -16.80 -8.04 -7.24
CA ARG A 110 -15.84 -8.50 -8.27
C ARG A 110 -14.44 -7.95 -8.00
N GLY A 111 -14.33 -6.67 -7.66
CA GLY A 111 -13.09 -6.02 -7.30
C GLY A 111 -12.45 -6.62 -6.05
N ALA A 112 -13.23 -6.88 -5.02
CA ALA A 112 -12.78 -7.53 -3.79
C ALA A 112 -12.21 -8.93 -4.07
N LEU A 113 -12.98 -9.79 -4.77
CA LEU A 113 -12.53 -11.13 -5.11
C LEU A 113 -11.29 -11.13 -6.02
N THR A 114 -11.18 -10.15 -6.93
CA THR A 114 -9.99 -9.98 -7.77
C THR A 114 -8.75 -9.62 -6.93
N ALA A 115 -8.87 -8.67 -6.00
CA ALA A 115 -7.78 -8.26 -5.12
C ALA A 115 -7.35 -9.41 -4.20
N LEU A 116 -8.30 -10.16 -3.63
CA LEU A 116 -8.04 -11.32 -2.78
C LEU A 116 -7.33 -12.44 -3.56
N LYS A 117 -7.74 -12.70 -4.82
CA LYS A 117 -7.05 -13.65 -5.71
C LYS A 117 -5.62 -13.21 -6.03
N GLN A 118 -5.34 -11.92 -6.10
CA GLN A 118 -3.99 -11.38 -6.27
C GLN A 118 -3.15 -11.40 -4.99
N GLY A 119 -3.76 -11.77 -3.85
CA GLY A 119 -3.08 -11.99 -2.59
C GLY A 119 -3.39 -10.96 -1.50
N ALA A 120 -4.38 -10.08 -1.64
CA ALA A 120 -4.85 -9.28 -0.52
C ALA A 120 -5.43 -10.17 0.58
N ASP A 121 -5.34 -9.72 1.84
CA ASP A 121 -5.87 -10.42 3.02
C ASP A 121 -7.16 -9.79 3.52
N SER A 122 -7.39 -8.52 3.18
CA SER A 122 -8.60 -7.76 3.48
C SER A 122 -8.88 -6.73 2.39
N VAL A 123 -10.08 -6.15 2.42
CA VAL A 123 -10.44 -5.05 1.53
C VAL A 123 -10.91 -3.84 2.34
N MET A 124 -10.68 -2.64 1.80
CA MET A 124 -11.14 -1.39 2.37
C MET A 124 -12.19 -0.75 1.46
N THR A 125 -13.31 -0.32 2.05
CA THR A 125 -14.32 0.44 1.33
C THR A 125 -14.97 1.50 2.22
N ALA A 126 -15.23 2.69 1.65
CA ALA A 126 -16.00 3.74 2.29
C ALA A 126 -17.49 3.75 1.85
N ARG A 127 -17.97 2.64 1.27
CA ARG A 127 -19.36 2.50 0.81
C ARG A 127 -20.34 2.41 1.97
N ARG A 128 -21.65 2.36 1.65
CA ARG A 128 -22.74 2.17 2.62
C ARG A 128 -22.64 0.84 3.36
N LEU A 129 -23.25 0.75 4.54
CA LEU A 129 -23.21 -0.43 5.39
C LEU A 129 -23.67 -1.72 4.69
N ALA A 130 -24.72 -1.65 3.85
CA ALA A 130 -25.16 -2.83 3.07
C ALA A 130 -24.08 -3.42 2.15
N VAL A 131 -23.13 -2.62 1.68
CA VAL A 131 -21.97 -3.14 0.91
C VAL A 131 -20.95 -3.79 1.83
N VAL A 132 -20.71 -3.23 3.01
CA VAL A 132 -19.85 -3.85 4.03
C VAL A 132 -20.41 -5.20 4.45
N GLU A 133 -21.71 -5.27 4.74
CA GLU A 133 -22.42 -6.49 5.11
C GLU A 133 -22.37 -7.53 3.99
N MET A 134 -22.58 -7.12 2.74
CA MET A 134 -22.47 -8.02 1.57
C MET A 134 -21.09 -8.66 1.50
N LEU A 135 -20.00 -7.88 1.65
CA LEU A 135 -18.63 -8.40 1.60
C LEU A 135 -18.32 -9.26 2.84
N ALA A 136 -18.78 -8.87 4.02
CA ALA A 136 -18.57 -9.61 5.26
C ALA A 136 -19.30 -10.97 5.25
N ASN A 137 -20.47 -11.07 4.60
CA ASN A 137 -21.20 -12.32 4.42
C ASN A 137 -20.51 -13.32 3.49
N GLU A 138 -19.52 -12.88 2.70
CA GLU A 138 -18.62 -13.74 1.94
C GLU A 138 -17.32 -14.09 2.72
N ASP A 139 -17.32 -13.92 4.05
CA ASP A 139 -16.16 -14.12 4.93
C ASP A 139 -14.95 -13.21 4.62
N ILE A 140 -15.14 -12.12 3.88
CA ILE A 140 -14.07 -11.18 3.54
C ILE A 140 -13.82 -10.25 4.72
N PRO A 141 -12.59 -10.15 5.25
CA PRO A 141 -12.26 -9.13 6.24
C PRO A 141 -12.38 -7.73 5.62
N VAL A 142 -13.32 -6.92 6.12
CA VAL A 142 -13.62 -5.58 5.57
C VAL A 142 -13.14 -4.49 6.52
N MET A 143 -12.38 -3.54 5.99
CA MET A 143 -12.07 -2.27 6.64
C MET A 143 -13.08 -1.21 6.17
N GLY A 144 -13.83 -0.62 7.09
CA GLY A 144 -14.66 0.56 6.83
C GLY A 144 -13.90 1.86 6.94
N HIS A 145 -14.58 3.00 6.76
CA HIS A 145 -13.99 4.33 6.84
C HIS A 145 -14.92 5.30 7.56
N LEU A 146 -14.49 5.84 8.68
CA LEU A 146 -15.24 6.78 9.52
C LEU A 146 -14.41 8.01 9.90
N GLY A 147 -15.07 9.05 10.39
CA GLY A 147 -14.46 10.34 10.64
C GLY A 147 -14.50 11.23 9.40
N LEU A 148 -13.36 11.78 9.01
CA LEU A 148 -13.23 12.56 7.78
C LEU A 148 -13.16 11.60 6.58
N VAL A 149 -14.31 11.31 5.99
CA VAL A 149 -14.38 10.60 4.70
C VAL A 149 -14.34 11.64 3.59
N PRO A 150 -13.27 11.75 2.77
CA PRO A 150 -13.06 12.88 1.86
C PRO A 150 -14.24 13.17 0.93
N ARG A 151 -14.88 12.15 0.37
CA ARG A 151 -16.06 12.29 -0.49
C ARG A 151 -17.30 12.88 0.20
N LYS A 152 -17.33 12.82 1.54
CA LYS A 152 -18.42 13.42 2.36
C LYS A 152 -18.12 14.86 2.77
N SER A 153 -16.99 15.44 2.32
CA SER A 153 -16.56 16.79 2.74
C SER A 153 -17.58 17.88 2.45
N THR A 154 -18.25 17.82 1.29
CA THR A 154 -19.32 18.79 0.94
C THR A 154 -20.50 18.71 1.92
N TRP A 155 -20.87 17.53 2.39
CA TRP A 155 -21.91 17.33 3.41
C TRP A 155 -21.47 17.82 4.80
N ARG A 156 -20.16 17.86 5.05
CA ARG A 156 -19.58 18.26 6.35
C ARG A 156 -19.12 19.73 6.38
N GLY A 157 -19.36 20.49 5.30
CA GLY A 157 -18.93 21.90 5.19
C GLY A 157 -17.43 22.08 4.99
N GLY A 158 -16.76 21.13 4.34
CA GLY A 158 -15.33 21.13 4.02
C GLY A 158 -14.53 20.04 4.73
N LEU A 159 -13.22 20.07 4.54
CA LEU A 159 -12.28 19.15 5.20
C LEU A 159 -12.06 19.59 6.65
N ARG A 160 -12.60 18.86 7.60
CA ARG A 160 -12.48 19.12 9.03
C ARG A 160 -12.53 17.86 9.87
N ALA A 161 -12.04 17.95 11.10
CA ALA A 161 -12.21 16.87 12.08
C ALA A 161 -13.71 16.61 12.36
N VAL A 162 -14.07 15.35 12.52
CA VAL A 162 -15.43 14.87 12.82
C VAL A 162 -15.47 14.35 14.25
N GLY A 163 -16.53 14.72 15.00
CA GLY A 163 -16.64 14.40 16.41
C GLY A 163 -16.19 15.54 17.33
N ARG A 164 -16.25 16.80 16.88
CA ARG A 164 -15.79 17.98 17.64
C ARG A 164 -16.79 18.49 18.69
N THR A 165 -18.03 18.03 18.64
CA THR A 165 -19.06 18.29 19.66
C THR A 165 -19.52 16.99 20.28
N ALA A 166 -20.16 17.05 21.44
CA ALA A 166 -20.69 15.86 22.11
C ALA A 166 -21.66 15.11 21.20
N ASP A 167 -22.55 15.82 20.51
CA ASP A 167 -23.52 15.22 19.59
C ASP A 167 -22.84 14.56 18.40
N GLU A 168 -21.83 15.20 17.80
CA GLU A 168 -21.06 14.58 16.72
C GLU A 168 -20.29 13.34 17.21
N ALA A 169 -19.73 13.37 18.40
CA ALA A 169 -19.00 12.24 18.98
C ALA A 169 -19.92 11.05 19.30
N LEU A 170 -21.14 11.34 19.81
CA LEU A 170 -22.17 10.31 20.05
C LEU A 170 -22.65 9.69 18.72
N ALA A 171 -22.92 10.53 17.71
CA ALA A 171 -23.29 10.05 16.38
C ALA A 171 -22.18 9.19 15.78
N LEU A 172 -20.90 9.61 15.93
CA LEU A 172 -19.76 8.85 15.47
C LEU A 172 -19.64 7.49 16.20
N MET A 173 -19.88 7.44 17.52
CA MET A 173 -19.92 6.18 18.26
C MET A 173 -21.02 5.25 17.72
N GLN A 174 -22.16 5.79 17.30
CA GLN A 174 -23.22 5.00 16.66
C GLN A 174 -22.75 4.49 15.29
N ASP A 175 -22.09 5.33 14.47
CA ASP A 175 -21.50 4.92 13.19
C ASP A 175 -20.51 3.75 13.38
N PHE A 176 -19.69 3.75 14.44
CA PHE A 176 -18.79 2.63 14.78
C PHE A 176 -19.56 1.34 15.08
N ARG A 177 -20.65 1.42 15.87
CA ARG A 177 -21.49 0.26 16.17
C ARG A 177 -22.18 -0.29 14.92
N ASP A 178 -22.70 0.59 14.08
CA ASP A 178 -23.39 0.19 12.86
C ASP A 178 -22.42 -0.47 11.88
N LEU A 179 -21.18 0.03 11.79
CA LEU A 179 -20.13 -0.57 10.97
C LEU A 179 -19.70 -1.95 11.52
N GLU A 180 -19.60 -2.09 12.84
CA GLU A 180 -19.30 -3.35 13.50
C GLU A 180 -20.43 -4.37 13.28
N ASN A 181 -21.69 -3.94 13.42
CA ASN A 181 -22.87 -4.78 13.18
C ASN A 181 -22.98 -5.22 11.71
N ALA A 182 -22.50 -4.42 10.77
CA ALA A 182 -22.40 -4.79 9.35
C ALA A 182 -21.27 -5.81 9.07
N GLY A 183 -20.56 -6.28 10.10
CA GLY A 183 -19.55 -7.30 9.99
C GLY A 183 -18.15 -6.80 9.63
N ALA A 184 -17.88 -5.48 9.67
CA ALA A 184 -16.54 -4.98 9.45
C ALA A 184 -15.54 -5.58 10.46
N PHE A 185 -14.32 -5.83 10.00
CA PHE A 185 -13.19 -6.30 10.80
C PHE A 185 -12.44 -5.12 11.45
N SER A 186 -12.30 -4.03 10.72
CA SER A 186 -11.52 -2.86 11.10
C SER A 186 -12.10 -1.57 10.51
N VAL A 187 -11.59 -0.45 10.95
CA VAL A 187 -12.03 0.87 10.50
C VAL A 187 -10.86 1.84 10.37
N GLU A 188 -10.76 2.50 9.23
CA GLU A 188 -9.95 3.70 9.09
C GLU A 188 -10.64 4.85 9.82
N ALA A 189 -10.07 5.26 10.95
CA ALA A 189 -10.54 6.35 11.78
C ALA A 189 -9.74 7.61 11.42
N GLU A 190 -10.28 8.40 10.48
CA GLU A 190 -9.57 9.54 9.91
C GLU A 190 -9.99 10.86 10.55
N VAL A 191 -9.00 11.61 11.06
CA VAL A 191 -9.12 12.99 11.59
C VAL A 191 -10.31 13.14 12.57
N ILE A 192 -10.34 12.23 13.55
CA ILE A 192 -11.23 12.27 14.73
C ILE A 192 -10.42 12.93 15.88
N PRO A 193 -11.03 13.79 16.72
CA PRO A 193 -10.33 14.30 17.91
C PRO A 193 -9.74 13.16 18.75
N ALA A 194 -8.48 13.29 19.18
CA ALA A 194 -7.74 12.22 19.83
C ALA A 194 -8.46 11.63 21.07
N ASP A 195 -9.04 12.49 21.90
CA ASP A 195 -9.79 12.06 23.09
C ASP A 195 -11.06 11.31 22.74
N VAL A 196 -11.69 11.65 21.60
CA VAL A 196 -12.91 10.96 21.12
C VAL A 196 -12.54 9.56 20.64
N LEU A 197 -11.48 9.41 19.81
CA LEU A 197 -11.04 8.07 19.39
C LEU A 197 -10.56 7.24 20.59
N ALA A 198 -9.82 7.83 21.52
CA ALA A 198 -9.38 7.15 22.75
C ALA A 198 -10.56 6.64 23.61
N ALA A 199 -11.69 7.38 23.60
CA ALA A 199 -12.90 6.95 24.27
C ALA A 199 -13.68 5.87 23.48
N ILE A 200 -13.70 5.90 22.16
CA ILE A 200 -14.43 4.97 21.29
C ILE A 200 -13.69 3.63 21.17
N SER A 201 -12.37 3.64 20.91
CA SER A 201 -11.58 2.44 20.56
C SER A 201 -11.75 1.27 21.54
N PRO A 202 -11.75 1.45 22.87
CA PRO A 202 -11.98 0.35 23.80
C PRO A 202 -13.46 -0.12 23.90
N ARG A 203 -14.39 0.55 23.22
CA ARG A 203 -15.85 0.29 23.26
C ARG A 203 -16.40 -0.32 21.98
N THR A 204 -15.53 -0.69 21.03
CA THR A 204 -15.86 -1.39 19.80
C THR A 204 -14.96 -2.60 19.62
N GLY A 205 -15.44 -3.65 18.97
CA GLY A 205 -14.63 -4.80 18.55
C GLY A 205 -13.83 -4.53 17.27
N LEU A 206 -14.11 -3.43 16.55
CA LEU A 206 -13.35 -3.04 15.37
C LEU A 206 -11.89 -2.74 15.72
N ILE A 207 -10.96 -3.17 14.90
CA ILE A 207 -9.59 -2.69 14.95
C ILE A 207 -9.54 -1.27 14.40
N THR A 208 -9.12 -0.33 15.21
CA THR A 208 -9.11 1.10 14.86
C THR A 208 -7.77 1.52 14.27
N MET A 209 -7.77 1.85 12.95
CA MET A 209 -6.61 2.40 12.23
C MET A 209 -6.62 3.91 12.39
N SER A 210 -5.76 4.46 13.26
CA SER A 210 -5.72 5.89 13.54
C SER A 210 -4.94 6.64 12.45
N LEU A 211 -5.66 7.34 11.59
CA LEU A 211 -5.11 8.27 10.61
C LEU A 211 -5.43 9.71 11.06
N GLY A 212 -4.46 10.37 11.68
CA GLY A 212 -4.65 11.73 12.22
C GLY A 212 -5.62 11.83 13.40
N SER A 213 -5.89 10.71 14.09
CA SER A 213 -6.86 10.65 15.19
C SER A 213 -6.21 10.38 16.55
N GLY A 214 -4.91 10.65 16.66
CA GLY A 214 -4.14 10.52 17.90
C GLY A 214 -3.79 9.08 18.26
N PRO A 215 -3.14 8.86 19.43
CA PRO A 215 -2.58 7.56 19.81
C PRO A 215 -3.62 6.57 20.36
N GLY A 216 -4.90 6.92 20.42
CA GLY A 216 -5.96 6.10 20.99
C GLY A 216 -6.38 4.89 20.15
N GLY A 217 -6.02 4.83 18.87
CA GLY A 217 -6.30 3.70 17.98
C GLY A 217 -5.41 2.49 18.25
N ASP A 218 -5.77 1.34 17.69
CA ASP A 218 -5.02 0.08 17.82
C ASP A 218 -3.82 0.03 16.87
N VAL A 219 -3.96 0.64 15.68
CA VAL A 219 -2.95 0.73 14.62
C VAL A 219 -2.65 2.19 14.32
N MET A 220 -1.36 2.58 14.32
CA MET A 220 -0.92 3.89 13.85
C MET A 220 -0.75 3.83 12.35
N TYR A 221 -1.49 4.68 11.64
CA TYR A 221 -1.52 4.70 10.20
C TYR A 221 -1.15 6.08 9.65
N LEU A 222 -0.25 6.09 8.68
CA LEU A 222 0.11 7.28 7.91
C LEU A 222 0.51 6.85 6.49
N PHE A 223 0.26 7.72 5.51
CA PHE A 223 0.66 7.47 4.13
C PHE A 223 2.18 7.51 3.98
N GLN A 224 2.75 6.62 3.17
CA GLN A 224 4.19 6.50 3.01
C GLN A 224 4.83 7.77 2.45
N ASN A 225 4.18 8.43 1.50
CA ASN A 225 4.65 9.70 0.95
C ASN A 225 4.71 10.82 1.98
N ASP A 226 3.80 10.84 2.97
CA ASP A 226 3.87 11.76 4.11
C ASP A 226 5.03 11.40 5.04
N ILE A 227 5.18 10.12 5.37
CA ILE A 227 6.27 9.61 6.21
C ILE A 227 7.64 9.97 5.59
N CYS A 228 7.77 9.74 4.29
CA CYS A 228 9.02 9.97 3.55
C CYS A 228 9.26 11.44 3.18
N GLY A 229 8.27 12.32 3.36
CA GLY A 229 8.40 13.75 3.06
C GLY A 229 8.50 14.04 1.56
N GLU A 230 7.62 13.41 0.76
CA GLU A 230 7.55 13.60 -0.69
C GLU A 230 6.67 14.77 -1.10
N ASN A 231 5.62 15.05 -0.31
CA ASN A 231 4.60 16.04 -0.59
C ASN A 231 4.43 17.06 0.54
N PRO A 232 3.78 18.21 0.30
CA PRO A 232 3.34 19.09 1.37
C PRO A 232 2.46 18.34 2.38
N LEU A 233 2.81 18.42 3.66
CA LEU A 233 2.18 17.64 4.72
C LEU A 233 0.81 18.20 5.12
N PRO A 234 -0.21 17.34 5.27
CA PRO A 234 -1.43 17.70 5.97
C PRO A 234 -1.13 17.92 7.47
N ARG A 235 -2.01 18.68 8.17
CA ARG A 235 -1.80 19.04 9.59
C ARG A 235 -1.63 17.86 10.53
N HIS A 236 -2.15 16.71 10.19
CA HIS A 236 -2.12 15.51 11.02
C HIS A 236 -0.93 14.59 10.74
N SER A 237 -0.06 14.94 9.80
CA SER A 237 1.13 14.13 9.47
C SER A 237 2.44 14.84 9.80
N ARG A 238 3.49 14.06 9.88
CA ARG A 238 4.86 14.49 10.10
C ARG A 238 5.79 13.68 9.22
N ALA A 239 6.69 14.35 8.50
CA ALA A 239 7.77 13.68 7.78
C ALA A 239 8.85 13.18 8.74
N PHE A 240 9.36 12.00 8.45
CA PHE A 240 10.52 11.38 9.08
C PHE A 240 11.70 11.31 8.09
N GLY A 241 11.44 11.53 6.79
CA GLY A 241 12.40 11.63 5.71
C GLY A 241 12.27 12.93 4.93
N ASN A 242 13.03 13.05 3.81
CA ASN A 242 13.00 14.22 2.93
C ASN A 242 13.23 13.79 1.47
N LEU A 243 12.38 12.91 0.96
CA LEU A 243 12.51 12.41 -0.42
C LEU A 243 12.26 13.50 -1.47
N ALA A 244 11.45 14.53 -1.16
CA ALA A 244 11.25 15.65 -2.07
C ALA A 244 12.58 16.32 -2.44
N ALA A 245 13.43 16.63 -1.45
CA ALA A 245 14.74 17.24 -1.71
C ALA A 245 15.68 16.33 -2.51
N LEU A 246 15.67 15.01 -2.25
CA LEU A 246 16.46 14.06 -3.02
C LEU A 246 15.98 13.96 -4.48
N THR A 247 14.67 14.00 -4.70
CA THR A 247 14.07 14.01 -6.03
C THR A 247 14.46 15.28 -6.79
N ASP A 248 14.45 16.43 -6.13
CA ASP A 248 14.89 17.71 -6.72
C ASP A 248 16.37 17.68 -7.07
N GLN A 249 17.23 17.10 -6.21
CA GLN A 249 18.66 16.92 -6.49
C GLN A 249 18.88 16.02 -7.70
N MET A 250 18.19 14.88 -7.79
CA MET A 250 18.26 13.99 -8.95
C MET A 250 17.81 14.68 -10.24
N ALA A 251 16.74 15.48 -10.17
CA ALA A 251 16.26 16.24 -11.32
C ALA A 251 17.26 17.33 -11.77
N ALA A 252 17.93 17.99 -10.81
CA ALA A 252 18.97 18.97 -11.09
C ALA A 252 20.20 18.32 -11.75
N GLU A 253 20.67 17.19 -11.22
CA GLU A 253 21.79 16.42 -11.77
C GLU A 253 21.49 15.95 -13.21
N ARG A 254 20.29 15.42 -13.43
CA ARG A 254 19.86 15.02 -14.79
C ARG A 254 19.91 16.18 -15.78
N ARG A 255 19.41 17.37 -15.38
CA ARG A 255 19.49 18.57 -16.24
C ARG A 255 20.93 18.97 -16.50
N ALA A 256 21.79 18.98 -15.49
CA ALA A 256 23.20 19.33 -15.61
C ALA A 256 23.93 18.38 -16.59
N ALA A 257 23.75 17.07 -16.44
CA ALA A 257 24.32 16.07 -17.32
C ALA A 257 23.87 16.21 -18.78
N LEU A 258 22.57 16.46 -19.01
CA LEU A 258 22.05 16.69 -20.36
C LEU A 258 22.55 17.99 -20.98
N SER A 259 22.74 19.05 -20.18
CA SER A 259 23.34 20.30 -20.64
C SER A 259 24.80 20.12 -21.02
N ALA A 260 25.58 19.44 -20.18
CA ALA A 260 27.00 19.12 -20.46
C ALA A 260 27.14 18.26 -21.73
N PHE A 261 26.31 17.26 -21.91
CA PHE A 261 26.29 16.46 -23.14
C PHE A 261 26.01 17.34 -24.38
N ARG A 262 24.99 18.22 -24.27
CA ARG A 262 24.66 19.13 -25.37
C ARG A 262 25.82 20.08 -25.72
N GLU A 263 26.45 20.67 -24.71
CA GLU A 263 27.60 21.57 -24.88
C GLU A 263 28.77 20.84 -25.55
N ALA A 264 29.16 19.68 -25.03
CA ALA A 264 30.23 18.88 -25.59
C ALA A 264 29.96 18.42 -27.03
N SER A 265 28.70 18.14 -27.36
CA SER A 265 28.32 17.77 -28.72
C SER A 265 28.37 18.95 -29.69
N LEU A 266 28.09 20.20 -29.23
CA LEU A 266 28.14 21.40 -30.07
C LEU A 266 29.52 21.98 -30.24
N ASP A 267 30.40 21.86 -29.24
CA ASP A 267 31.78 22.32 -29.32
C ASP A 267 32.74 21.27 -29.93
N GLY A 268 32.25 20.05 -30.21
CA GLY A 268 32.99 18.97 -30.84
C GLY A 268 33.89 18.19 -29.89
N SER A 269 33.78 18.40 -28.58
CA SER A 269 34.55 17.61 -27.60
C SER A 269 33.95 16.20 -27.35
N PHE A 270 32.68 16.01 -27.74
CA PHE A 270 32.04 14.69 -27.78
C PHE A 270 31.42 14.43 -29.18
N PRO A 271 31.58 13.22 -29.78
CA PRO A 271 32.38 12.12 -29.28
C PRO A 271 33.88 12.37 -29.47
N GLY A 272 34.68 11.97 -28.46
CA GLY A 272 36.14 11.97 -28.53
C GLY A 272 36.72 10.69 -29.15
N PRO A 273 38.05 10.56 -29.24
CA PRO A 273 38.69 9.39 -29.83
C PRO A 273 38.38 8.06 -29.13
N ALA A 274 37.97 8.11 -27.84
CA ALA A 274 37.63 6.92 -27.07
C ALA A 274 36.21 6.39 -27.42
N GLU A 275 35.31 7.26 -27.79
CA GLU A 275 33.92 6.94 -28.16
C GLU A 275 33.76 6.61 -29.66
N ASN A 276 34.78 6.87 -30.47
CA ASN A 276 34.73 6.66 -31.92
C ASN A 276 35.07 5.20 -32.29
N ALA A 277 34.21 4.60 -33.10
CA ALA A 277 34.53 3.36 -33.79
C ALA A 277 35.68 3.59 -34.79
N LYS A 278 36.60 2.64 -34.85
CA LYS A 278 37.78 2.73 -35.74
C LYS A 278 37.62 1.77 -36.92
N ILE A 279 37.99 2.24 -38.11
CA ILE A 279 38.17 1.41 -39.29
C ILE A 279 39.68 1.20 -39.50
N PRO A 280 40.18 0.01 -39.92
CA PRO A 280 41.58 -0.18 -40.33
C PRO A 280 41.95 0.80 -41.44
N ALA A 281 43.13 1.38 -41.40
CA ALA A 281 43.59 2.39 -42.38
C ALA A 281 43.49 1.87 -43.82
N THR A 282 43.87 0.64 -44.07
CA THR A 282 43.82 0.01 -45.41
C THR A 282 42.37 -0.10 -45.95
N GLU A 283 41.40 -0.36 -45.07
CA GLU A 283 39.99 -0.41 -45.45
C GLU A 283 39.40 0.99 -45.71
N LEU A 284 39.85 1.98 -44.94
CA LEU A 284 39.47 3.36 -45.17
C LEU A 284 39.97 3.87 -46.51
N ASP A 285 41.25 3.59 -46.85
CA ASP A 285 41.85 3.98 -48.12
C ASP A 285 41.13 3.32 -49.33
N ALA A 286 40.81 2.05 -49.19
CA ALA A 286 40.05 1.32 -50.22
C ALA A 286 38.65 1.89 -50.40
N PHE A 287 37.99 2.26 -49.31
CA PHE A 287 36.67 2.90 -49.33
C PHE A 287 36.70 4.27 -50.01
N LEU A 288 37.67 5.13 -49.64
CA LEU A 288 37.83 6.45 -50.24
C LEU A 288 38.12 6.38 -51.75
N ALA A 289 39.05 5.48 -52.18
CA ALA A 289 39.32 5.24 -53.57
C ALA A 289 38.10 4.76 -54.39
N ALA A 290 37.22 4.01 -53.75
CA ALA A 290 35.97 3.55 -54.39
C ALA A 290 34.93 4.65 -54.52
N LEU A 291 34.88 5.62 -53.61
CA LEU A 291 34.01 6.79 -53.71
C LEU A 291 34.39 7.71 -54.87
N GLU A 292 35.72 7.99 -55.06
CA GLU A 292 36.21 8.82 -56.15
C GLU A 292 35.90 8.25 -57.56
N LYS A 293 35.82 6.92 -57.67
CA LYS A 293 35.48 6.24 -58.94
C LYS A 293 33.96 6.30 -59.27
N LYS A 294 33.13 6.63 -58.33
CA LYS A 294 31.66 6.69 -58.48
C LYS A 294 31.13 8.13 -58.61
N SER A 295 31.99 9.14 -58.43
CA SER A 295 31.69 10.57 -58.66
C SER A 295 32.02 10.91 -60.10
#